data_09b080e3fc98cbf8b2cb5891266f21f7
#
_entry.id   09b080e3fc98cbf8b2cb5891266f21f7
#
_cell.length_a   1.000
_cell.length_b   1.000
_cell.length_c   1.000
_cell.angle_alpha   90.00
_cell.angle_beta   90.00
_cell.angle_gamma   90.00
#
_symmetry.space_group_name_H-M   'P 1'
#
loop_
_entity.id
_entity.type
_entity.pdbx_description
1 polymer ?
#
loop_
_entity_poly.entity_id
_entity_poly.type
_entity_poly.pdbx_seq_one_letter_code
_entity_poly.pdbx_strand_id
1 'polypeptide(L)'
;MEATWIALIPPILAIIISLITKEVNLSLLVGIVVGCGLFCSFNPFTTVTTMFDIMSTKVYGNMGVLFFIILLGMIVHLMNMSGATKEYAKWASKKLRTRKQSLLATMALGIIIFVDDYFNCLTVGTVMRPITDKHQISREKLAYIIDSTAAPICIIAPISSWAAAVSSSLPDGSSIDGFQLFMKTIFCNYYSWMSLGMVLLTILLSTDFGKMRAYEQKAINGVVNFEEDQAEKANRNGKVIDLIMPVVALIVLSIISMLYTGGFFEGNVSIGDAFANCDAILGLAMGAAYSVIFVAVLYLPRKIVTPKEFLDGLVQGFINMVPATLILTFAWTLSGICGGDYLNAGGFVASVVEKYSIPLVVMPAIFFIVALLLAFSTGTSWGTFAILLPITVSVFGDQMLPLTAITTAAVLGGSVCGDHISPISDTTILSSTGAGCNHINHVETQMQYGLVVAAITVVCYLVSGFTSSTMAGFVVGAILLVGFILCMKRVYQQRE
;
A
#
# COMPACT_ATOMS: atom_id res chain seq x y z
N MET A 1 -12.61 -26.48 -4.23
CA MET A 1 -13.29 -26.94 -2.98
C MET A 1 -14.57 -26.14 -2.82
N GLU A 2 -15.62 -26.72 -2.19
CA GLU A 2 -16.75 -25.87 -1.80
C GLU A 2 -16.27 -24.80 -0.82
N ALA A 3 -16.72 -23.57 -1.01
CA ALA A 3 -16.32 -22.44 -0.20
C ALA A 3 -16.89 -22.57 1.23
N THR A 4 -16.02 -22.86 2.19
CA THR A 4 -16.40 -23.06 3.59
C THR A 4 -15.61 -22.13 4.51
N TRP A 5 -16.07 -21.94 5.76
CA TRP A 5 -15.36 -21.14 6.76
C TRP A 5 -13.92 -21.62 7.05
N ILE A 6 -13.62 -22.89 6.74
CA ILE A 6 -12.30 -23.51 6.88
C ILE A 6 -11.24 -22.75 6.05
N ALA A 7 -11.67 -22.15 4.92
CA ALA A 7 -10.80 -21.34 4.07
C ALA A 7 -10.21 -20.09 4.77
N LEU A 8 -10.81 -19.65 5.86
CA LEU A 8 -10.30 -18.52 6.65
C LEU A 8 -9.28 -18.95 7.73
N ILE A 9 -9.12 -20.24 7.99
CA ILE A 9 -8.18 -20.74 9.03
C ILE A 9 -6.73 -20.31 8.72
N PRO A 10 -6.16 -20.50 7.51
CA PRO A 10 -4.78 -20.16 7.23
C PRO A 10 -4.42 -18.69 7.50
N PRO A 11 -5.16 -17.69 6.96
CA PRO A 11 -4.86 -16.30 7.22
C PRO A 11 -5.11 -15.90 8.69
N ILE A 12 -6.16 -16.43 9.33
CA ILE A 12 -6.42 -16.16 10.75
C ILE A 12 -5.27 -16.70 11.62
N LEU A 13 -4.79 -17.90 11.33
CA LEU A 13 -3.67 -18.50 12.05
C LEU A 13 -2.38 -17.70 11.85
N ALA A 14 -2.09 -17.28 10.61
CA ALA A 14 -0.94 -16.41 10.33
C ALA A 14 -1.02 -15.10 11.12
N ILE A 15 -2.19 -14.47 11.19
CA ILE A 15 -2.41 -13.26 11.99
C ILE A 15 -2.14 -13.51 13.48
N ILE A 16 -2.74 -14.56 14.06
CA ILE A 16 -2.61 -14.87 15.47
C ILE A 16 -1.13 -15.13 15.82
N ILE A 17 -0.43 -15.94 15.03
CA ILE A 17 0.98 -16.25 15.24
C ILE A 17 1.83 -14.98 15.10
N SER A 18 1.57 -14.14 14.10
CA SER A 18 2.30 -12.87 13.90
C SER A 18 2.16 -11.95 15.11
N LEU A 19 0.95 -11.80 15.66
CA LEU A 19 0.73 -10.98 16.83
C LEU A 19 1.40 -11.51 18.10
N ILE A 20 1.50 -12.84 18.24
CA ILE A 20 2.13 -13.49 19.41
C ILE A 20 3.65 -13.46 19.30
N THR A 21 4.19 -13.90 18.15
CA THR A 21 5.63 -14.13 17.98
C THR A 21 6.37 -12.89 17.49
N LYS A 22 5.68 -11.96 16.86
CA LYS A 22 6.23 -10.81 16.12
C LYS A 22 7.17 -11.21 14.97
N GLU A 23 7.04 -12.46 14.51
CA GLU A 23 7.85 -13.04 13.43
C GLU A 23 6.96 -13.32 12.21
N VAL A 24 6.95 -12.38 11.26
CA VAL A 24 6.06 -12.41 10.09
C VAL A 24 6.36 -13.62 9.19
N ASN A 25 7.62 -13.90 8.90
CA ASN A 25 8.01 -15.00 8.02
C ASN A 25 7.55 -16.36 8.55
N LEU A 26 7.71 -16.59 9.87
CA LEU A 26 7.25 -17.82 10.53
C LEU A 26 5.72 -17.93 10.45
N SER A 27 5.04 -16.84 10.70
CA SER A 27 3.58 -16.78 10.72
C SER A 27 2.97 -17.12 9.36
N LEU A 28 3.52 -16.50 8.30
CA LEU A 28 3.11 -16.78 6.93
C LEU A 28 3.39 -18.21 6.53
N LEU A 29 4.60 -18.72 6.85
CA LEU A 29 4.98 -20.10 6.53
C LEU A 29 4.04 -21.11 7.21
N VAL A 30 3.71 -20.93 8.50
CA VAL A 30 2.76 -21.80 9.21
C VAL A 30 1.37 -21.70 8.58
N GLY A 31 0.89 -20.49 8.24
CA GLY A 31 -0.37 -20.30 7.53
C GLY A 31 -0.42 -21.06 6.20
N ILE A 32 0.65 -20.97 5.40
CA ILE A 32 0.79 -21.68 4.12
C ILE A 32 0.76 -23.19 4.32
N VAL A 33 1.58 -23.72 5.24
CA VAL A 33 1.67 -25.17 5.50
C VAL A 33 0.33 -25.71 5.98
N VAL A 34 -0.35 -25.02 6.89
CA VAL A 34 -1.69 -25.41 7.36
C VAL A 34 -2.71 -25.30 6.22
N GLY A 35 -2.69 -24.24 5.42
CA GLY A 35 -3.59 -24.09 4.28
C GLY A 35 -3.42 -25.20 3.24
N CYS A 36 -2.19 -25.48 2.83
CA CYS A 36 -1.90 -26.57 1.91
C CYS A 36 -2.22 -27.95 2.55
N GLY A 37 -1.95 -28.09 3.86
CA GLY A 37 -2.32 -29.29 4.61
C GLY A 37 -3.83 -29.53 4.61
N LEU A 38 -4.63 -28.53 4.90
CA LEU A 38 -6.11 -28.60 4.84
C LEU A 38 -6.59 -28.98 3.44
N PHE A 39 -6.00 -28.38 2.39
CA PHE A 39 -6.36 -28.70 1.01
C PHE A 39 -5.99 -30.13 0.64
N CYS A 40 -4.80 -30.61 1.06
CA CYS A 40 -4.27 -31.93 0.74
C CYS A 40 -4.61 -33.01 1.79
N SER A 41 -5.58 -32.77 2.70
CA SER A 41 -5.92 -33.68 3.81
C SER A 41 -4.70 -34.10 4.63
N PHE A 42 -3.77 -33.17 4.84
CA PHE A 42 -2.51 -33.34 5.58
C PHE A 42 -1.59 -34.46 5.06
N ASN A 43 -1.69 -34.83 3.78
CA ASN A 43 -0.70 -35.70 3.17
C ASN A 43 0.65 -34.94 3.02
N PRO A 44 1.77 -35.39 3.65
CA PRO A 44 2.98 -34.58 3.70
C PRO A 44 3.58 -34.27 2.33
N PHE A 45 3.57 -35.26 1.41
CA PHE A 45 4.17 -35.08 0.08
C PHE A 45 3.35 -34.12 -0.78
N THR A 46 2.02 -34.32 -0.85
CA THR A 46 1.15 -33.45 -1.64
C THR A 46 1.06 -32.05 -1.03
N THR A 47 1.13 -31.90 0.30
CA THR A 47 1.17 -30.60 0.96
C THR A 47 2.39 -29.79 0.52
N VAL A 48 3.58 -30.41 0.52
CA VAL A 48 4.82 -29.73 0.13
C VAL A 48 4.83 -29.43 -1.38
N THR A 49 4.43 -30.39 -2.23
CA THR A 49 4.37 -30.15 -3.68
C THR A 49 3.37 -29.04 -4.03
N THR A 50 2.18 -29.05 -3.45
CA THR A 50 1.18 -27.98 -3.65
C THR A 50 1.69 -26.63 -3.17
N MET A 51 2.39 -26.60 -2.03
CA MET A 51 2.99 -25.35 -1.54
C MET A 51 3.98 -24.76 -2.54
N PHE A 52 4.89 -25.56 -3.09
CA PHE A 52 5.86 -25.08 -4.08
C PHE A 52 5.21 -24.74 -5.43
N ASP A 53 4.18 -25.46 -5.82
CA ASP A 53 3.41 -25.21 -7.05
C ASP A 53 2.71 -23.84 -6.99
N ILE A 54 2.03 -23.56 -5.87
CA ILE A 54 1.40 -22.26 -5.64
C ILE A 54 2.46 -21.16 -5.58
N MET A 55 3.54 -21.39 -4.81
CA MET A 55 4.62 -20.41 -4.67
C MET A 55 5.23 -20.05 -6.02
N SER A 56 5.58 -21.05 -6.83
CA SER A 56 6.18 -20.82 -8.15
C SER A 56 5.23 -20.07 -9.08
N THR A 57 3.94 -20.47 -9.11
CA THR A 57 2.92 -19.82 -9.94
C THR A 57 2.69 -18.37 -9.52
N LYS A 58 2.56 -18.11 -8.21
CA LYS A 58 2.32 -16.76 -7.69
C LYS A 58 3.54 -15.85 -7.84
N VAL A 59 4.74 -16.39 -7.61
CA VAL A 59 5.99 -15.64 -7.83
C VAL A 59 6.16 -15.31 -9.31
N TYR A 60 5.91 -16.27 -10.21
CA TYR A 60 5.95 -16.03 -11.65
C TYR A 60 4.97 -14.92 -12.08
N GLY A 61 3.73 -14.96 -11.62
CA GLY A 61 2.71 -13.94 -11.90
C GLY A 61 3.06 -12.54 -11.36
N ASN A 62 3.87 -12.47 -10.29
CA ASN A 62 4.30 -11.22 -9.65
C ASN A 62 5.79 -10.91 -9.89
N MET A 63 6.46 -11.58 -10.81
CA MET A 63 7.89 -11.43 -11.06
C MET A 63 8.28 -9.99 -11.40
N GLY A 64 7.41 -9.26 -12.11
CA GLY A 64 7.62 -7.84 -12.43
C GLY A 64 7.69 -6.98 -11.17
N VAL A 65 6.89 -7.27 -10.14
CA VAL A 65 6.94 -6.57 -8.83
C VAL A 65 8.28 -6.85 -8.15
N LEU A 66 8.75 -8.10 -8.14
CA LEU A 66 10.06 -8.44 -7.57
C LEU A 66 11.19 -7.71 -8.28
N PHE A 67 11.21 -7.70 -9.62
CA PHE A 67 12.19 -6.94 -10.38
C PHE A 67 12.13 -5.45 -10.05
N PHE A 68 10.94 -4.88 -9.99
CA PHE A 68 10.75 -3.47 -9.66
C PHE A 68 11.34 -3.15 -8.28
N ILE A 69 10.99 -3.93 -7.25
CA ILE A 69 11.46 -3.72 -5.86
C ILE A 69 12.99 -3.86 -5.77
N ILE A 70 13.56 -4.88 -6.43
CA ILE A 70 14.99 -5.11 -6.47
C ILE A 70 15.72 -3.93 -7.15
N LEU A 71 15.26 -3.52 -8.32
CA LEU A 71 15.86 -2.40 -9.06
C LEU A 71 15.73 -1.09 -8.27
N LEU A 72 14.59 -0.89 -7.60
CA LEU A 72 14.39 0.26 -6.74
C LEU A 72 15.35 0.25 -5.55
N GLY A 73 15.54 -0.89 -4.89
CA GLY A 73 16.53 -1.04 -3.83
C GLY A 73 17.95 -0.74 -4.30
N MET A 74 18.29 -1.12 -5.52
CA MET A 74 19.57 -0.77 -6.17
C MET A 74 19.70 0.75 -6.34
N ILE A 75 18.67 1.42 -6.88
CA ILE A 75 18.67 2.89 -7.07
C ILE A 75 18.85 3.59 -5.72
N VAL A 76 18.06 3.17 -4.71
CA VAL A 76 18.10 3.74 -3.36
C VAL A 76 19.48 3.57 -2.73
N HIS A 77 20.09 2.38 -2.83
CA HIS A 77 21.42 2.13 -2.30
C HIS A 77 22.48 3.02 -2.98
N LEU A 78 22.44 3.12 -4.30
CA LEU A 78 23.32 4.02 -5.06
C LEU A 78 23.14 5.49 -4.68
N MET A 79 21.89 5.94 -4.44
CA MET A 79 21.62 7.29 -3.96
C MET A 79 22.22 7.51 -2.57
N ASN A 80 22.11 6.55 -1.66
CA ASN A 80 22.70 6.61 -0.32
C ASN A 80 24.25 6.64 -0.40
N MET A 81 24.84 5.77 -1.22
CA MET A 81 26.28 5.75 -1.48
C MET A 81 26.82 7.07 -2.04
N SER A 82 26.04 7.80 -2.84
CA SER A 82 26.44 9.07 -3.41
C SER A 82 26.66 10.17 -2.36
N GLY A 83 26.13 10.00 -1.14
CA GLY A 83 26.08 11.03 -0.10
C GLY A 83 25.01 12.10 -0.34
N ALA A 84 24.23 11.99 -1.42
CA ALA A 84 23.19 12.94 -1.79
C ALA A 84 22.07 13.02 -0.74
N THR A 85 21.76 11.89 -0.09
CA THR A 85 20.77 11.82 1.00
C THR A 85 21.16 12.73 2.16
N LYS A 86 22.45 12.76 2.54
CA LYS A 86 22.97 13.67 3.59
C LYS A 86 22.86 15.13 3.18
N GLU A 87 23.19 15.43 1.94
CA GLU A 87 23.10 16.81 1.41
C GLU A 87 21.64 17.26 1.28
N TYR A 88 20.73 16.36 0.87
CA TYR A 88 19.31 16.64 0.87
C TYR A 88 18.78 16.87 2.29
N ALA A 89 19.13 16.00 3.25
CA ALA A 89 18.75 16.19 4.65
C ALA A 89 19.25 17.53 5.22
N LYS A 90 20.48 17.93 4.89
CA LYS A 90 21.00 19.26 5.25
C LYS A 90 20.23 20.40 4.57
N TRP A 91 19.91 20.27 3.29
CA TRP A 91 19.12 21.27 2.55
C TRP A 91 17.68 21.35 3.09
N ALA A 92 17.00 20.23 3.22
CA ALA A 92 15.63 20.16 3.72
C ALA A 92 15.55 20.61 5.18
N SER A 93 16.54 20.24 6.03
CA SER A 93 16.59 20.67 7.42
C SER A 93 16.85 22.17 7.62
N LYS A 94 17.36 22.86 6.60
CA LYS A 94 17.45 24.32 6.59
C LYS A 94 16.11 24.96 6.25
N LYS A 95 15.29 24.28 5.45
CA LYS A 95 13.96 24.72 5.01
C LYS A 95 12.84 24.21 5.91
N LEU A 96 12.90 22.92 6.27
CA LEU A 96 11.97 22.27 7.20
C LEU A 96 12.52 22.45 8.62
N ARG A 97 12.03 23.48 9.30
CA ARG A 97 12.55 23.89 10.61
C ARG A 97 11.78 23.25 11.77
N THR A 98 10.60 22.73 11.51
CA THR A 98 9.72 22.18 12.54
C THR A 98 9.31 20.75 12.21
N ARG A 99 9.05 19.98 13.26
CA ARG A 99 8.47 18.65 13.19
C ARG A 99 7.23 18.59 12.29
N LYS A 100 6.33 19.58 12.47
CA LYS A 100 5.10 19.72 11.69
C LYS A 100 5.37 19.93 10.18
N GLN A 101 6.37 20.77 9.85
CA GLN A 101 6.76 20.96 8.44
C GLN A 101 7.31 19.68 7.81
N SER A 102 8.08 18.89 8.57
CA SER A 102 8.61 17.61 8.09
C SER A 102 7.50 16.59 7.82
N LEU A 103 6.52 16.48 8.71
CA LEU A 103 5.37 15.60 8.53
C LEU A 103 4.50 16.03 7.34
N LEU A 104 4.23 17.33 7.19
CA LEU A 104 3.48 17.86 6.04
C LEU A 104 4.24 17.65 4.72
N ALA A 105 5.57 17.79 4.73
CA ALA A 105 6.39 17.53 3.55
C ALA A 105 6.39 16.03 3.19
N THR A 106 6.37 15.12 4.18
CA THR A 106 6.21 13.69 3.95
C THR A 106 4.87 13.39 3.29
N MET A 107 3.79 13.92 3.84
CA MET A 107 2.45 13.76 3.28
C MET A 107 2.35 14.33 1.85
N ALA A 108 2.90 15.53 1.62
CA ALA A 108 2.90 16.15 0.30
C ALA A 108 3.68 15.34 -0.73
N LEU A 109 4.84 14.77 -0.33
CA LEU A 109 5.63 13.90 -1.20
C LEU A 109 4.86 12.61 -1.55
N GLY A 110 4.19 11.99 -0.56
CA GLY A 110 3.32 10.83 -0.79
C GLY A 110 2.18 11.14 -1.75
N ILE A 111 1.56 12.32 -1.64
CA ILE A 111 0.50 12.76 -2.57
C ILE A 111 1.06 12.96 -3.99
N ILE A 112 2.26 13.49 -4.14
CA ILE A 112 2.87 13.74 -5.47
C ILE A 112 3.24 12.42 -6.17
N ILE A 113 3.62 11.39 -5.42
CA ILE A 113 3.96 10.06 -5.94
C ILE A 113 2.70 9.18 -6.02
N PHE A 114 1.73 9.56 -6.81
CA PHE A 114 0.41 8.92 -6.90
C PHE A 114 0.31 7.80 -7.94
N VAL A 115 1.36 7.56 -8.70
CA VAL A 115 1.33 6.66 -9.87
C VAL A 115 1.14 5.21 -9.45
N ASP A 116 1.81 4.80 -8.37
CA ASP A 116 1.79 3.45 -7.84
C ASP A 116 2.10 3.42 -6.35
N ASP A 117 1.40 2.59 -5.60
CA ASP A 117 1.48 2.50 -4.14
C ASP A 117 2.77 1.85 -3.64
N TYR A 118 3.26 0.81 -4.30
CA TYR A 118 4.55 0.17 -3.93
C TYR A 118 5.71 1.15 -4.10
N PHE A 119 5.72 1.85 -5.24
CA PHE A 119 6.71 2.88 -5.51
C PHE A 119 6.65 4.02 -4.49
N ASN A 120 5.45 4.44 -4.12
CA ASN A 120 5.23 5.45 -3.09
C ASN A 120 5.84 5.01 -1.76
N CYS A 121 5.46 3.83 -1.25
CA CYS A 121 5.91 3.32 0.04
C CYS A 121 7.44 3.36 0.20
N LEU A 122 8.16 2.84 -0.78
CA LEU A 122 9.61 2.73 -0.70
C LEU A 122 10.31 4.08 -0.91
N THR A 123 9.84 4.88 -1.88
CA THR A 123 10.49 6.14 -2.24
C THR A 123 10.32 7.21 -1.17
N VAL A 124 9.08 7.44 -0.70
CA VAL A 124 8.80 8.43 0.35
C VAL A 124 9.53 8.08 1.63
N GLY A 125 9.53 6.79 2.01
CA GLY A 125 10.23 6.32 3.20
C GLY A 125 11.71 6.62 3.15
N THR A 126 12.37 6.20 2.09
CA THR A 126 13.82 6.37 1.92
C THR A 126 14.23 7.84 1.92
N VAL A 127 13.46 8.69 1.25
CA VAL A 127 13.75 10.13 1.12
C VAL A 127 13.50 10.87 2.43
N MET A 128 12.41 10.55 3.14
CA MET A 128 11.99 11.31 4.30
C MET A 128 12.55 10.82 5.64
N ARG A 129 12.98 9.55 5.71
CA ARG A 129 13.54 8.94 6.94
C ARG A 129 14.65 9.78 7.58
N PRO A 130 15.71 10.22 6.87
CA PRO A 130 16.77 11.02 7.50
C PRO A 130 16.26 12.37 8.04
N ILE A 131 15.20 12.92 7.45
CA ILE A 131 14.61 14.20 7.85
C ILE A 131 13.75 14.01 9.08
N THR A 132 12.93 12.96 9.10
CA THR A 132 12.04 12.63 10.23
C THR A 132 12.86 12.23 11.46
N ASP A 133 13.92 11.42 11.29
CA ASP A 133 14.84 11.04 12.37
C ASP A 133 15.48 12.29 13.01
N LYS A 134 15.93 13.25 12.21
CA LYS A 134 16.49 14.52 12.70
C LYS A 134 15.50 15.33 13.54
N HIS A 135 14.21 15.26 13.19
CA HIS A 135 13.14 15.97 13.91
C HIS A 135 12.51 15.12 15.01
N GLN A 136 13.15 14.01 15.41
CA GLN A 136 12.67 13.12 16.49
C GLN A 136 11.25 12.62 16.25
N ILE A 137 10.88 12.33 15.00
CA ILE A 137 9.61 11.71 14.61
C ILE A 137 9.84 10.20 14.63
N SER A 138 8.94 9.43 15.25
CA SER A 138 9.06 7.98 15.27
C SER A 138 8.98 7.40 13.86
N ARG A 139 9.72 6.32 13.61
CA ARG A 139 9.68 5.64 12.31
C ARG A 139 8.32 5.00 12.06
N GLU A 140 7.59 4.63 13.12
CA GLU A 140 6.21 4.17 13.06
C GLU A 140 5.26 5.27 12.56
N LYS A 141 5.46 6.53 12.98
CA LYS A 141 4.69 7.67 12.47
C LYS A 141 5.01 7.96 11.02
N LEU A 142 6.29 7.83 10.63
CA LEU A 142 6.71 7.94 9.24
C LEU A 142 6.04 6.86 8.39
N ALA A 143 6.11 5.58 8.80
CA ALA A 143 5.50 4.47 8.11
C ALA A 143 3.98 4.64 7.95
N TYR A 144 3.29 5.11 8.99
CA TYR A 144 1.86 5.41 8.95
C TYR A 144 1.51 6.48 7.91
N ILE A 145 2.29 7.57 7.80
CA ILE A 145 2.04 8.62 6.80
C ILE A 145 2.29 8.08 5.40
N ILE A 146 3.35 7.30 5.22
CA ILE A 146 3.67 6.68 3.93
C ILE A 146 2.52 5.79 3.48
N ASP A 147 2.14 4.82 4.28
CA ASP A 147 1.10 3.84 3.96
C ASP A 147 -0.24 4.54 3.68
N SER A 148 -0.63 5.48 4.55
CA SER A 148 -1.86 6.27 4.39
C SER A 148 -1.85 7.24 3.21
N THR A 149 -0.70 7.49 2.56
CA THR A 149 -0.59 8.31 1.35
C THR A 149 -0.16 7.51 0.12
N ALA A 150 -0.05 6.18 0.23
CA ALA A 150 0.24 5.29 -0.87
C ALA A 150 -1.06 4.83 -1.56
N ALA A 151 -1.60 3.66 -1.20
CA ALA A 151 -2.83 3.15 -1.78
C ALA A 151 -4.01 4.12 -1.71
N PRO A 152 -4.26 4.87 -0.59
CA PRO A 152 -5.36 5.85 -0.55
C PRO A 152 -5.26 6.97 -1.58
N ILE A 153 -4.05 7.38 -1.98
CA ILE A 153 -3.89 8.38 -3.04
C ILE A 153 -4.03 7.73 -4.41
N CYS A 154 -3.41 6.57 -4.64
CA CYS A 154 -3.47 5.88 -5.93
C CYS A 154 -4.90 5.55 -6.35
N ILE A 155 -5.76 5.16 -5.39
CA ILE A 155 -7.14 4.76 -5.65
C ILE A 155 -8.10 5.95 -5.91
N ILE A 156 -7.68 7.17 -5.64
CA ILE A 156 -8.42 8.40 -5.95
C ILE A 156 -7.73 9.24 -7.03
N ALA A 157 -6.58 8.80 -7.51
CA ALA A 157 -5.85 9.46 -8.59
C ALA A 157 -6.33 8.94 -9.95
N PRO A 158 -6.74 9.84 -10.88
CA PRO A 158 -7.33 9.42 -12.16
C PRO A 158 -6.33 8.70 -13.09
N ILE A 159 -5.05 8.86 -12.85
CA ILE A 159 -3.97 8.27 -13.65
C ILE A 159 -3.06 7.50 -12.70
N SER A 160 -3.43 6.23 -12.42
CA SER A 160 -2.69 5.36 -11.50
C SER A 160 -2.78 3.90 -11.95
N SER A 161 -1.93 3.04 -11.40
CA SER A 161 -2.02 1.59 -11.58
C SER A 161 -3.39 1.02 -11.17
N TRP A 162 -4.08 1.69 -10.24
CA TRP A 162 -5.40 1.27 -9.75
C TRP A 162 -6.52 1.48 -10.77
N ALA A 163 -6.47 2.55 -11.58
CA ALA A 163 -7.44 2.77 -12.65
C ALA A 163 -7.42 1.60 -13.65
N ALA A 164 -6.24 1.14 -14.04
CA ALA A 164 -6.06 0.00 -14.91
C ALA A 164 -6.55 -1.30 -14.27
N ALA A 165 -6.18 -1.54 -13.00
CA ALA A 165 -6.57 -2.75 -12.27
C ALA A 165 -8.08 -2.85 -12.09
N VAL A 166 -8.77 -1.76 -11.75
CA VAL A 166 -10.23 -1.72 -11.63
C VAL A 166 -10.90 -2.00 -12.98
N SER A 167 -10.40 -1.39 -14.05
CA SER A 167 -10.94 -1.61 -15.41
C SER A 167 -10.82 -3.07 -15.84
N SER A 168 -9.69 -3.72 -15.55
CA SER A 168 -9.46 -5.12 -15.89
C SER A 168 -10.20 -6.12 -14.99
N SER A 169 -10.77 -5.66 -13.89
CA SER A 169 -11.50 -6.51 -12.94
C SER A 169 -13.00 -6.59 -13.20
N LEU A 170 -13.52 -5.86 -14.20
CA LEU A 170 -14.93 -5.96 -14.58
C LEU A 170 -15.19 -7.23 -15.40
N PRO A 171 -16.45 -7.79 -15.32
CA PRO A 171 -16.81 -8.95 -16.12
C PRO A 171 -16.69 -8.68 -17.62
N ASP A 172 -16.24 -9.69 -18.39
CA ASP A 172 -16.22 -9.64 -19.83
C ASP A 172 -17.63 -9.38 -20.38
N GLY A 173 -17.75 -8.43 -21.33
CA GLY A 173 -19.02 -8.04 -21.91
C GLY A 173 -19.87 -7.09 -21.06
N SER A 174 -19.34 -6.56 -19.95
CA SER A 174 -20.00 -5.49 -19.19
C SER A 174 -20.22 -4.27 -20.10
N SER A 175 -21.41 -3.67 -20.03
CA SER A 175 -21.71 -2.41 -20.71
C SER A 175 -21.12 -1.19 -19.98
N ILE A 176 -20.57 -1.41 -18.78
CA ILE A 176 -19.98 -0.37 -17.94
C ILE A 176 -18.50 -0.20 -18.34
N ASP A 177 -18.13 1.00 -18.76
CA ASP A 177 -16.73 1.39 -18.94
C ASP A 177 -16.02 1.46 -17.56
N GLY A 178 -14.97 0.64 -17.39
CA GLY A 178 -14.28 0.50 -16.12
C GLY A 178 -13.57 1.79 -15.70
N PHE A 179 -13.01 2.54 -16.65
CA PHE A 179 -12.35 3.80 -16.34
C PHE A 179 -13.37 4.86 -15.90
N GLN A 180 -14.51 4.96 -16.58
CA GLN A 180 -15.58 5.87 -16.17
C GLN A 180 -16.16 5.50 -14.80
N LEU A 181 -16.30 4.21 -14.52
CA LEU A 181 -16.72 3.74 -13.20
C LEU A 181 -15.70 4.16 -12.14
N PHE A 182 -14.40 3.92 -12.39
CA PHE A 182 -13.33 4.34 -11.50
C PHE A 182 -13.37 5.86 -11.23
N MET A 183 -13.52 6.68 -12.26
CA MET A 183 -13.65 8.14 -12.10
C MET A 183 -14.80 8.55 -11.18
N LYS A 184 -15.94 7.84 -11.25
CA LYS A 184 -17.08 8.09 -10.37
C LYS A 184 -16.82 7.64 -8.93
N THR A 185 -15.95 6.67 -8.69
CA THR A 185 -15.62 6.19 -7.33
C THR A 185 -14.76 7.20 -6.57
N ILE A 186 -14.02 8.08 -7.21
CA ILE A 186 -13.04 8.98 -6.58
C ILE A 186 -13.66 9.75 -5.41
N PHE A 187 -14.80 10.41 -5.63
CA PHE A 187 -15.46 11.21 -4.60
C PHE A 187 -16.24 10.36 -3.57
N CYS A 188 -16.56 9.10 -3.93
CA CYS A 188 -17.24 8.16 -3.06
C CYS A 188 -16.27 7.32 -2.21
N ASN A 189 -14.97 7.42 -2.44
CA ASN A 189 -13.99 6.63 -1.68
C ASN A 189 -13.72 7.28 -0.31
N TYR A 190 -14.68 7.10 0.61
CA TYR A 190 -14.63 7.74 1.93
C TYR A 190 -13.43 7.29 2.75
N TYR A 191 -13.00 6.01 2.64
CA TYR A 191 -11.85 5.54 3.38
C TYR A 191 -10.58 6.34 3.04
N SER A 192 -10.30 6.53 1.75
CA SER A 192 -9.15 7.30 1.32
C SER A 192 -9.19 8.75 1.81
N TRP A 193 -10.32 9.43 1.63
CA TRP A 193 -10.47 10.81 2.06
C TRP A 193 -10.38 10.96 3.59
N MET A 194 -10.98 10.05 4.36
CA MET A 194 -10.94 10.10 5.83
C MET A 194 -9.55 9.70 6.35
N SER A 195 -8.86 8.76 5.70
CA SER A 195 -7.47 8.39 6.03
C SER A 195 -6.52 9.57 5.83
N LEU A 196 -6.58 10.23 4.67
CA LEU A 196 -5.80 11.44 4.40
C LEU A 196 -6.15 12.58 5.37
N GLY A 197 -7.44 12.75 5.66
CA GLY A 197 -7.92 13.70 6.67
C GLY A 197 -7.39 13.39 8.07
N MET A 198 -7.32 12.11 8.46
CA MET A 198 -6.75 11.66 9.73
C MET A 198 -5.27 12.02 9.83
N VAL A 199 -4.48 11.72 8.78
CA VAL A 199 -3.06 12.12 8.71
C VAL A 199 -2.93 13.64 8.84
N LEU A 200 -3.66 14.40 8.05
CA LEU A 200 -3.59 15.86 8.05
C LEU A 200 -3.96 16.46 9.42
N LEU A 201 -5.06 16.02 10.02
CA LEU A 201 -5.53 16.54 11.30
C LEU A 201 -4.60 16.19 12.45
N THR A 202 -4.05 14.97 12.50
CA THR A 202 -3.07 14.59 13.52
C THR A 202 -1.79 15.41 13.42
N ILE A 203 -1.34 15.74 12.21
CA ILE A 203 -0.21 16.65 11.99
C ILE A 203 -0.55 18.08 12.39
N LEU A 204 -1.69 18.62 11.91
CA LEU A 204 -2.07 20.01 12.15
C LEU A 204 -2.34 20.31 13.62
N LEU A 205 -2.98 19.39 14.34
CA LEU A 205 -3.33 19.52 15.75
C LEU A 205 -2.25 18.98 16.69
N SER A 206 -1.16 18.38 16.11
CA SER A 206 -0.07 17.75 16.86
C SER A 206 -0.60 16.76 17.92
N THR A 207 -1.56 15.93 17.52
CA THR A 207 -2.28 15.03 18.44
C THR A 207 -2.20 13.60 17.90
N ASP A 208 -1.49 12.77 18.61
CA ASP A 208 -1.47 11.32 18.39
C ASP A 208 -2.16 10.60 19.54
N PHE A 209 -2.68 9.41 19.28
CA PHE A 209 -3.39 8.61 20.27
C PHE A 209 -2.92 7.16 20.29
N GLY A 210 -3.30 6.42 21.31
CA GLY A 210 -2.98 5.01 21.47
C GLY A 210 -1.48 4.71 21.46
N LYS A 211 -1.09 3.61 20.81
CA LYS A 211 0.31 3.17 20.71
C LYS A 211 1.19 4.17 19.96
N MET A 212 0.68 4.82 18.92
CA MET A 212 1.42 5.81 18.16
C MET A 212 1.92 6.95 19.08
N ARG A 213 1.06 7.47 19.97
CA ARG A 213 1.46 8.49 20.93
C ARG A 213 2.64 8.03 21.80
N ALA A 214 2.64 6.76 22.24
CA ALA A 214 3.72 6.22 23.05
C ALA A 214 5.05 6.17 22.27
N TYR A 215 5.02 5.79 21.00
CA TYR A 215 6.22 5.80 20.13
C TYR A 215 6.70 7.22 19.86
N GLU A 216 5.80 8.14 19.60
CA GLU A 216 6.12 9.54 19.38
C GLU A 216 6.75 10.19 20.64
N GLN A 217 6.23 9.89 21.83
CA GLN A 217 6.83 10.37 23.08
C GLN A 217 8.24 9.79 23.32
N LYS A 218 8.45 8.50 23.01
CA LYS A 218 9.80 7.89 23.07
C LYS A 218 10.78 8.57 22.13
N ALA A 219 10.34 8.89 20.90
CA ALA A 219 11.16 9.57 19.92
C ALA A 219 11.53 10.99 20.36
N ILE A 220 10.55 11.76 20.91
CA ILE A 220 10.78 13.13 21.42
C ILE A 220 11.76 13.12 22.60
N ASN A 221 11.65 12.12 23.48
CA ASN A 221 12.50 12.00 24.67
C ASN A 221 13.90 11.44 24.36
N GLY A 222 14.23 11.17 23.09
CA GLY A 222 15.53 10.64 22.67
C GLY A 222 15.80 9.20 23.13
N VAL A 223 14.75 8.46 23.55
CA VAL A 223 14.88 7.06 23.97
C VAL A 223 15.05 6.11 22.78
N VAL A 224 14.65 6.55 21.58
CA VAL A 224 14.90 5.84 20.34
C VAL A 224 16.27 6.25 19.83
N ASN A 225 17.24 5.33 19.93
CA ASN A 225 18.44 5.43 19.13
C ASN A 225 17.97 5.18 17.68
N PHE A 226 17.84 6.26 16.94
CA PHE A 226 17.84 6.13 15.48
C PHE A 226 19.26 5.63 15.19
N GLU A 227 19.40 4.29 14.98
CA GLU A 227 20.66 3.76 14.47
C GLU A 227 20.96 4.64 13.26
N GLU A 228 22.06 5.39 13.36
CA GLU A 228 22.66 5.96 12.16
C GLU A 228 22.85 4.72 11.31
N ASP A 229 21.97 4.54 10.29
CA ASP A 229 22.31 3.63 9.21
C ASP A 229 23.76 3.94 8.96
N GLN A 230 24.59 2.89 9.03
CA GLN A 230 26.00 3.01 8.71
C GLN A 230 26.08 3.49 7.25
N ALA A 231 25.65 4.74 7.07
CA ALA A 231 25.95 5.48 5.89
C ALA A 231 27.47 5.48 5.94
N GLU A 232 28.04 4.47 5.26
CA GLU A 232 29.47 4.33 5.08
C GLU A 232 30.06 5.73 5.01
N LYS A 233 31.17 5.92 5.69
CA LYS A 233 31.93 7.17 5.76
C LYS A 233 32.42 7.64 4.37
N ALA A 234 31.60 7.49 3.35
CA ALA A 234 31.87 8.04 2.03
C ALA A 234 31.74 9.56 2.14
N ASN A 235 32.87 10.17 2.37
CA ASN A 235 33.07 11.61 2.20
C ASN A 235 33.00 11.93 0.69
N ARG A 236 31.78 11.73 0.11
CA ARG A 236 31.56 11.87 -1.32
C ARG A 236 30.87 13.19 -1.62
N ASN A 237 31.21 13.75 -2.77
CA ASN A 237 30.74 15.07 -3.23
C ASN A 237 29.34 15.02 -3.89
N GLY A 238 28.45 14.13 -3.44
CA GLY A 238 27.07 14.09 -3.90
C GLY A 238 26.34 15.40 -3.57
N LYS A 239 25.54 15.86 -4.50
CA LYS A 239 24.71 17.07 -4.35
C LYS A 239 23.23 16.68 -4.23
N VAL A 240 22.40 17.59 -3.74
CA VAL A 240 20.94 17.41 -3.66
C VAL A 240 20.33 16.93 -4.98
N ILE A 241 20.87 17.39 -6.11
CA ILE A 241 20.43 16.98 -7.45
C ILE A 241 20.65 15.47 -7.70
N ASP A 242 21.63 14.86 -7.07
CA ASP A 242 21.95 13.45 -7.21
C ASP A 242 20.97 12.54 -6.44
N LEU A 243 20.14 13.12 -5.59
CA LEU A 243 18.98 12.46 -5.00
C LEU A 243 17.71 12.72 -5.82
N ILE A 244 17.50 13.98 -6.22
CA ILE A 244 16.25 14.39 -6.89
C ILE A 244 16.16 13.81 -8.31
N MET A 245 17.24 13.88 -9.08
CA MET A 245 17.21 13.44 -10.48
C MET A 245 16.94 11.95 -10.67
N PRO A 246 17.49 11.01 -9.88
CA PRO A 246 17.09 9.60 -9.94
C PRO A 246 15.61 9.39 -9.64
N VAL A 247 15.05 10.08 -8.64
CA VAL A 247 13.61 9.98 -8.29
C VAL A 247 12.74 10.53 -9.43
N VAL A 248 13.07 11.71 -9.96
CA VAL A 248 12.36 12.30 -11.11
C VAL A 248 12.48 11.39 -12.34
N ALA A 249 13.67 10.85 -12.61
CA ALA A 249 13.87 9.91 -13.72
C ALA A 249 13.02 8.66 -13.53
N LEU A 250 12.96 8.09 -12.32
CA LEU A 250 12.14 6.94 -12.03
C LEU A 250 10.65 7.22 -12.29
N ILE A 251 10.12 8.34 -11.82
CA ILE A 251 8.73 8.74 -12.06
C ILE A 251 8.47 8.91 -13.58
N VAL A 252 9.29 9.71 -14.26
CA VAL A 252 9.08 10.01 -15.68
C VAL A 252 9.23 8.76 -16.54
N LEU A 253 10.27 7.95 -16.30
CA LEU A 253 10.51 6.74 -17.07
C LEU A 253 9.46 5.65 -16.79
N SER A 254 8.93 5.56 -15.55
CA SER A 254 7.80 4.67 -15.25
C SER A 254 6.53 5.11 -15.97
N ILE A 255 6.20 6.42 -15.96
CA ILE A 255 5.06 6.95 -16.71
C ILE A 255 5.21 6.66 -18.21
N ILE A 256 6.38 6.93 -18.80
CA ILE A 256 6.65 6.65 -20.21
C ILE A 256 6.51 5.15 -20.51
N SER A 257 7.04 4.29 -19.64
CA SER A 257 6.95 2.84 -19.80
C SER A 257 5.52 2.33 -19.66
N MET A 258 4.71 2.87 -18.75
CA MET A 258 3.28 2.56 -18.63
C MET A 258 2.51 3.01 -19.88
N LEU A 259 2.76 4.20 -20.41
CA LEU A 259 2.19 4.65 -21.69
C LEU A 259 2.61 3.76 -22.86
N TYR A 260 3.86 3.25 -22.85
CA TYR A 260 4.36 2.32 -23.86
C TYR A 260 3.63 0.98 -23.81
N THR A 261 3.52 0.37 -22.62
CA THR A 261 2.81 -0.91 -22.45
C THR A 261 1.31 -0.79 -22.72
N GLY A 262 0.73 0.42 -22.57
CA GLY A 262 -0.66 0.72 -22.91
C GLY A 262 -0.92 1.11 -24.36
N GLY A 263 0.09 1.01 -25.25
CA GLY A 263 -0.07 1.25 -26.70
C GLY A 263 -0.14 2.71 -27.13
N PHE A 264 0.18 3.67 -26.26
CA PHE A 264 0.11 5.11 -26.60
C PHE A 264 0.94 5.48 -27.83
N PHE A 265 2.13 4.88 -27.98
CA PHE A 265 3.06 5.18 -29.06
C PHE A 265 2.72 4.46 -30.38
N GLU A 266 1.74 3.55 -30.38
CA GLU A 266 1.25 2.89 -31.60
C GLU A 266 0.27 3.77 -32.39
N GLY A 267 -0.18 4.88 -31.82
CA GLY A 267 -1.14 5.82 -32.38
C GLY A 267 -2.60 5.41 -32.14
N ASN A 268 -3.49 6.41 -32.16
CA ASN A 268 -4.93 6.23 -31.96
C ASN A 268 -5.40 5.86 -30.53
N VAL A 269 -4.51 5.83 -29.53
CA VAL A 269 -4.87 5.59 -28.12
C VAL A 269 -4.71 6.88 -27.34
N SER A 270 -5.76 7.29 -26.62
CA SER A 270 -5.66 8.45 -25.73
C SER A 270 -4.75 8.15 -24.51
N ILE A 271 -4.23 9.19 -23.87
CA ILE A 271 -3.43 9.01 -22.63
C ILE A 271 -4.25 8.25 -21.57
N GLY A 272 -5.53 8.56 -21.42
CA GLY A 272 -6.41 7.88 -20.46
C GLY A 272 -6.58 6.38 -20.79
N ASP A 273 -6.83 6.05 -22.06
CA ASP A 273 -6.97 4.67 -22.51
C ASP A 273 -5.65 3.90 -22.41
N ALA A 274 -4.53 4.56 -22.71
CA ALA A 274 -3.20 3.95 -22.56
C ALA A 274 -2.93 3.57 -21.08
N PHE A 275 -3.27 4.43 -20.13
CA PHE A 275 -3.17 4.09 -18.71
C PHE A 275 -4.17 3.02 -18.30
N ALA A 276 -5.38 3.00 -18.84
CA ALA A 276 -6.37 1.97 -18.55
C ALA A 276 -5.96 0.57 -19.07
N ASN A 277 -5.22 0.52 -20.17
CA ASN A 277 -4.78 -0.72 -20.84
C ASN A 277 -3.33 -1.11 -20.53
N CYS A 278 -2.58 -0.33 -19.72
CA CYS A 278 -1.18 -0.60 -19.47
C CYS A 278 -0.97 -1.84 -18.60
N ASP A 279 0.09 -2.59 -18.90
CA ASP A 279 0.69 -3.49 -17.92
C ASP A 279 1.51 -2.65 -16.92
N ALA A 280 0.86 -2.23 -15.84
CA ALA A 280 1.46 -1.35 -14.86
C ALA A 280 2.70 -1.96 -14.20
N ILE A 281 2.67 -3.27 -13.91
CA ILE A 281 3.78 -3.99 -13.26
C ILE A 281 5.00 -4.03 -14.19
N LEU A 282 4.79 -4.40 -15.46
CA LEU A 282 5.85 -4.39 -16.46
C LEU A 282 6.37 -2.97 -16.70
N GLY A 283 5.48 -1.99 -16.82
CA GLY A 283 5.82 -0.58 -17.00
C GLY A 283 6.70 -0.03 -15.87
N LEU A 284 6.39 -0.38 -14.63
CA LEU A 284 7.20 0.00 -13.47
C LEU A 284 8.58 -0.68 -13.48
N ALA A 285 8.64 -1.98 -13.77
CA ALA A 285 9.91 -2.71 -13.84
C ALA A 285 10.82 -2.15 -14.94
N MET A 286 10.24 -1.84 -16.13
CA MET A 286 10.97 -1.18 -17.23
C MET A 286 11.45 0.22 -16.81
N GLY A 287 10.58 1.03 -16.21
CA GLY A 287 10.94 2.37 -15.73
C GLY A 287 12.08 2.34 -14.71
N ALA A 288 12.06 1.38 -13.78
CA ALA A 288 13.13 1.19 -12.82
C ALA A 288 14.45 0.75 -13.50
N ALA A 289 14.39 -0.18 -14.49
CA ALA A 289 15.57 -0.61 -15.24
C ALA A 289 16.22 0.56 -15.99
N TYR A 290 15.43 1.36 -16.70
CA TYR A 290 15.93 2.58 -17.35
C TYR A 290 16.49 3.58 -16.35
N SER A 291 15.92 3.66 -15.16
CA SER A 291 16.39 4.54 -14.08
C SER A 291 17.74 4.10 -13.52
N VAL A 292 18.01 2.80 -13.41
CA VAL A 292 19.35 2.29 -13.06
C VAL A 292 20.38 2.73 -14.11
N ILE A 293 20.04 2.62 -15.40
CA ILE A 293 20.90 3.10 -16.50
C ILE A 293 21.11 4.61 -16.40
N PHE A 294 20.06 5.37 -16.13
CA PHE A 294 20.14 6.82 -15.93
C PHE A 294 21.06 7.17 -14.77
N VAL A 295 20.98 6.48 -13.64
CA VAL A 295 21.88 6.68 -12.47
C VAL A 295 23.32 6.36 -12.85
N ALA A 296 23.57 5.31 -13.64
CA ALA A 296 24.90 5.01 -14.14
C ALA A 296 25.47 6.18 -14.97
N VAL A 297 24.69 6.71 -15.91
CA VAL A 297 25.05 7.85 -16.76
C VAL A 297 25.25 9.13 -15.93
N LEU A 298 24.47 9.31 -14.86
CA LEU A 298 24.56 10.47 -13.99
C LEU A 298 25.81 10.41 -13.06
N TYR A 299 26.13 9.24 -12.51
CA TYR A 299 27.15 9.10 -11.44
C TYR A 299 28.54 8.75 -11.95
N LEU A 300 28.65 7.85 -12.94
CA LEU A 300 29.96 7.35 -13.39
C LEU A 300 30.82 8.45 -14.07
N PRO A 301 30.30 9.26 -15.02
CA PRO A 301 31.10 10.32 -15.65
C PRO A 301 31.53 11.41 -14.64
N ARG A 302 30.70 11.67 -13.62
CA ARG A 302 30.96 12.65 -12.57
C ARG A 302 31.82 12.09 -11.44
N LYS A 303 32.24 10.82 -11.53
CA LYS A 303 33.09 10.14 -10.55
C LYS A 303 32.51 10.21 -9.11
N ILE A 304 31.18 10.21 -8.99
CA ILE A 304 30.47 10.12 -7.69
C ILE A 304 30.70 8.74 -7.09
N VAL A 305 30.64 7.70 -7.93
CA VAL A 305 31.03 6.33 -7.63
C VAL A 305 31.93 5.81 -8.74
N THR A 306 32.82 4.88 -8.41
CA THR A 306 33.62 4.14 -9.40
C THR A 306 32.78 3.03 -10.04
N PRO A 307 33.16 2.51 -11.23
CA PRO A 307 32.44 1.38 -11.85
C PRO A 307 32.32 0.16 -10.93
N LYS A 308 33.39 -0.15 -10.17
CA LYS A 308 33.36 -1.25 -9.20
C LYS A 308 32.36 -1.00 -8.08
N GLU A 309 32.42 0.19 -7.46
CA GLU A 309 31.47 0.58 -6.41
C GLU A 309 30.02 0.63 -6.90
N PHE A 310 29.80 1.00 -8.17
CA PHE A 310 28.48 0.97 -8.78
C PHE A 310 27.94 -0.47 -8.83
N LEU A 311 28.73 -1.42 -9.30
CA LEU A 311 28.33 -2.84 -9.36
C LEU A 311 28.15 -3.44 -7.97
N ASP A 312 29.07 -3.15 -7.03
CA ASP A 312 28.95 -3.58 -5.64
C ASP A 312 27.66 -2.98 -5.00
N GLY A 313 27.33 -1.74 -5.34
CA GLY A 313 26.13 -1.06 -4.90
C GLY A 313 24.84 -1.70 -5.43
N LEU A 314 24.84 -2.18 -6.68
CA LEU A 314 23.71 -2.96 -7.22
C LEU A 314 23.50 -4.24 -6.43
N VAL A 315 24.57 -4.98 -6.14
CA VAL A 315 24.49 -6.21 -5.34
C VAL A 315 23.98 -5.92 -3.93
N GLN A 316 24.50 -4.89 -3.29
CA GLN A 316 24.08 -4.54 -1.93
C GLN A 316 22.63 -4.02 -1.91
N GLY A 317 22.20 -3.26 -2.93
CA GLY A 317 20.81 -2.84 -3.08
C GLY A 317 19.86 -4.02 -3.23
N PHE A 318 20.25 -5.07 -3.98
CA PHE A 318 19.48 -6.32 -4.05
C PHE A 318 19.39 -7.00 -2.68
N ILE A 319 20.52 -7.15 -1.97
CA ILE A 319 20.55 -7.77 -0.63
C ILE A 319 19.62 -7.03 0.35
N ASN A 320 19.58 -5.72 0.28
CA ASN A 320 18.71 -4.92 1.14
C ASN A 320 17.21 -5.21 0.92
N MET A 321 16.83 -5.71 -0.27
CA MET A 321 15.44 -6.03 -0.61
C MET A 321 15.08 -7.51 -0.36
N VAL A 322 16.04 -8.36 0.01
CA VAL A 322 15.79 -9.79 0.30
C VAL A 322 14.69 -10.00 1.36
N PRO A 323 14.69 -9.27 2.50
CA PRO A 323 13.63 -9.45 3.49
C PRO A 323 12.22 -9.16 2.93
N ALA A 324 12.05 -8.05 2.21
CA ALA A 324 10.78 -7.68 1.60
C ALA A 324 10.36 -8.71 0.53
N THR A 325 11.30 -9.15 -0.31
CA THR A 325 11.07 -10.17 -1.34
C THR A 325 10.60 -11.50 -0.72
N LEU A 326 11.21 -11.92 0.39
CA LEU A 326 10.84 -13.16 1.08
C LEU A 326 9.42 -13.08 1.67
N ILE A 327 9.11 -11.97 2.35
CA ILE A 327 7.78 -11.75 2.94
C ILE A 327 6.72 -11.71 1.84
N LEU A 328 6.95 -10.99 0.74
CA LEU A 328 6.02 -10.93 -0.40
C LEU A 328 5.81 -12.31 -1.02
N THR A 329 6.86 -13.10 -1.20
CA THR A 329 6.77 -14.48 -1.71
C THR A 329 5.85 -15.33 -0.85
N PHE A 330 5.98 -15.28 0.47
CA PHE A 330 5.12 -16.01 1.38
C PHE A 330 3.70 -15.45 1.42
N ALA A 331 3.52 -14.12 1.42
CA ALA A 331 2.21 -13.48 1.40
C ALA A 331 1.41 -13.87 0.14
N TRP A 332 2.03 -13.81 -1.04
CA TRP A 332 1.40 -14.26 -2.28
C TRP A 332 1.08 -15.75 -2.28
N THR A 333 1.94 -16.58 -1.68
CA THR A 333 1.68 -18.02 -1.55
C THR A 333 0.48 -18.27 -0.64
N LEU A 334 0.39 -17.58 0.50
CA LEU A 334 -0.76 -17.64 1.40
C LEU A 334 -2.04 -17.14 0.71
N SER A 335 -1.98 -16.04 -0.01
CA SER A 335 -3.08 -15.55 -0.84
C SER A 335 -3.49 -16.58 -1.89
N GLY A 336 -2.52 -17.25 -2.50
CA GLY A 336 -2.74 -18.31 -3.49
C GLY A 336 -3.55 -19.48 -2.95
N ILE A 337 -3.15 -20.04 -1.79
CA ILE A 337 -3.89 -21.18 -1.19
C ILE A 337 -5.30 -20.77 -0.74
N CYS A 338 -5.52 -19.49 -0.42
CA CYS A 338 -6.85 -18.94 -0.12
C CYS A 338 -7.68 -18.64 -1.38
N GLY A 339 -7.10 -18.72 -2.58
CA GLY A 339 -7.72 -18.44 -3.86
C GLY A 339 -8.80 -19.44 -4.28
N GLY A 340 -9.53 -19.12 -5.38
CA GLY A 340 -10.67 -19.88 -5.88
C GLY A 340 -10.35 -21.33 -6.26
N ASP A 341 -9.15 -21.58 -6.79
CA ASP A 341 -8.72 -22.92 -7.23
C ASP A 341 -8.40 -23.86 -6.06
N TYR A 342 -8.27 -23.35 -4.83
CA TYR A 342 -7.90 -24.10 -3.64
C TYR A 342 -8.97 -24.01 -2.55
N LEU A 343 -8.73 -23.24 -1.48
CA LEU A 343 -9.66 -23.14 -0.34
C LEU A 343 -10.85 -22.22 -0.59
N ASN A 344 -10.75 -21.33 -1.58
CA ASN A 344 -11.82 -20.43 -2.01
C ASN A 344 -12.40 -19.52 -0.91
N ALA A 345 -11.53 -18.84 -0.18
CA ALA A 345 -11.94 -17.91 0.87
C ALA A 345 -12.83 -16.78 0.35
N GLY A 346 -12.52 -16.24 -0.85
CA GLY A 346 -13.36 -15.23 -1.52
C GLY A 346 -14.76 -15.75 -1.86
N GLY A 347 -14.87 -16.97 -2.39
CA GLY A 347 -16.15 -17.59 -2.67
C GLY A 347 -16.99 -17.84 -1.42
N PHE A 348 -16.36 -18.16 -0.26
CA PHE A 348 -17.08 -18.24 1.00
C PHE A 348 -17.68 -16.89 1.41
N VAL A 349 -16.90 -15.83 1.36
CA VAL A 349 -17.37 -14.49 1.71
C VAL A 349 -18.49 -14.06 0.75
N ALA A 350 -18.33 -14.28 -0.57
CA ALA A 350 -19.35 -14.00 -1.57
C ALA A 350 -20.66 -14.75 -1.31
N SER A 351 -20.59 -16.05 -0.98
CA SER A 351 -21.78 -16.87 -0.67
C SER A 351 -22.54 -16.38 0.56
N VAL A 352 -21.83 -15.84 1.56
CA VAL A 352 -22.47 -15.24 2.75
C VAL A 352 -23.22 -13.97 2.36
N VAL A 353 -22.66 -13.12 1.52
CA VAL A 353 -23.33 -11.90 1.03
C VAL A 353 -24.58 -12.23 0.22
N GLU A 354 -24.49 -13.19 -0.71
CA GLU A 354 -25.58 -13.61 -1.59
C GLU A 354 -26.73 -14.26 -0.81
N LYS A 355 -26.42 -15.15 0.14
CA LYS A 355 -27.40 -15.95 0.88
C LYS A 355 -28.42 -15.11 1.67
N TYR A 356 -28.05 -13.91 2.09
CA TYR A 356 -28.85 -13.12 3.03
C TYR A 356 -29.66 -11.98 2.41
N SER A 357 -29.90 -11.91 1.10
CA SER A 357 -30.79 -10.95 0.36
C SER A 357 -30.98 -9.58 1.03
N ILE A 358 -29.95 -8.77 1.09
CA ILE A 358 -29.91 -7.54 1.91
C ILE A 358 -30.35 -6.31 1.09
N PRO A 359 -31.04 -5.30 1.67
CA PRO A 359 -31.50 -4.10 0.94
C PRO A 359 -30.37 -3.35 0.23
N LEU A 360 -30.57 -2.93 -1.02
CA LEU A 360 -29.52 -2.27 -1.83
C LEU A 360 -28.92 -1.01 -1.18
N VAL A 361 -29.70 -0.29 -0.38
CA VAL A 361 -29.24 0.94 0.30
C VAL A 361 -28.17 0.69 1.38
N VAL A 362 -28.09 -0.51 1.94
CA VAL A 362 -27.05 -0.87 2.92
C VAL A 362 -25.88 -1.62 2.29
N MET A 363 -25.98 -2.00 1.01
CA MET A 363 -24.93 -2.73 0.30
C MET A 363 -23.57 -2.03 0.32
N PRO A 364 -23.44 -0.70 0.14
CA PRO A 364 -22.12 -0.07 0.22
C PRO A 364 -21.41 -0.33 1.55
N ALA A 365 -22.12 -0.23 2.68
CA ALA A 365 -21.53 -0.49 3.99
C ALA A 365 -21.13 -1.96 4.17
N ILE A 366 -21.96 -2.88 3.68
CA ILE A 366 -21.69 -4.32 3.76
C ILE A 366 -20.50 -4.70 2.89
N PHE A 367 -20.47 -4.25 1.63
CA PHE A 367 -19.34 -4.52 0.74
C PHE A 367 -18.04 -3.92 1.26
N PHE A 368 -18.09 -2.75 1.92
CA PHE A 368 -16.93 -2.19 2.60
C PHE A 368 -16.42 -3.13 3.71
N ILE A 369 -17.30 -3.62 4.58
CA ILE A 369 -16.92 -4.52 5.68
C ILE A 369 -16.42 -5.86 5.13
N VAL A 370 -17.09 -6.43 4.13
CA VAL A 370 -16.67 -7.68 3.49
C VAL A 370 -15.32 -7.52 2.84
N ALA A 371 -15.10 -6.44 2.08
CA ALA A 371 -13.81 -6.15 1.45
C ALA A 371 -12.71 -5.93 2.50
N LEU A 372 -13.00 -5.22 3.58
CA LEU A 372 -12.08 -5.01 4.70
C LEU A 372 -11.65 -6.35 5.31
N LEU A 373 -12.60 -7.22 5.65
CA LEU A 373 -12.32 -8.52 6.26
C LEU A 373 -11.55 -9.44 5.30
N LEU A 374 -11.91 -9.42 4.01
CA LEU A 374 -11.23 -10.23 3.01
C LEU A 374 -9.80 -9.74 2.78
N ALA A 375 -9.59 -8.44 2.59
CA ALA A 375 -8.25 -7.86 2.41
C ALA A 375 -7.38 -8.03 3.67
N PHE A 376 -7.96 -7.85 4.85
CA PHE A 376 -7.27 -8.13 6.11
C PHE A 376 -6.79 -9.58 6.21
N SER A 377 -7.61 -10.53 5.74
CA SER A 377 -7.32 -11.96 5.80
C SER A 377 -6.33 -12.41 4.72
N THR A 378 -6.32 -11.77 3.56
CA THR A 378 -5.50 -12.17 2.41
C THR A 378 -4.22 -11.33 2.28
N GLY A 379 -4.17 -10.16 2.91
CA GLY A 379 -3.06 -9.23 2.81
C GLY A 379 -2.90 -8.61 1.41
N THR A 380 -4.00 -8.51 0.64
CA THR A 380 -3.95 -7.91 -0.68
C THR A 380 -5.24 -7.15 -1.02
N SER A 381 -5.08 -5.89 -1.33
CA SER A 381 -6.17 -5.06 -1.86
C SER A 381 -6.59 -5.53 -3.26
N TRP A 382 -5.62 -5.82 -4.12
CA TRP A 382 -5.85 -6.18 -5.53
C TRP A 382 -6.63 -7.48 -5.67
N GLY A 383 -6.25 -8.53 -4.95
CA GLY A 383 -6.98 -9.80 -4.94
C GLY A 383 -8.42 -9.64 -4.42
N THR A 384 -8.61 -8.78 -3.45
CA THR A 384 -9.90 -8.51 -2.84
C THR A 384 -10.87 -7.83 -3.80
N PHE A 385 -10.48 -6.70 -4.41
CA PHE A 385 -11.40 -6.03 -5.32
C PHE A 385 -11.63 -6.82 -6.61
N ALA A 386 -10.63 -7.57 -7.11
CA ALA A 386 -10.80 -8.42 -8.27
C ALA A 386 -11.90 -9.48 -8.08
N ILE A 387 -12.10 -9.97 -6.86
CA ILE A 387 -13.19 -10.90 -6.51
C ILE A 387 -14.52 -10.17 -6.36
N LEU A 388 -14.53 -9.03 -5.69
CA LEU A 388 -15.76 -8.37 -5.27
C LEU A 388 -16.37 -7.43 -6.32
N LEU A 389 -15.56 -6.85 -7.24
CA LEU A 389 -16.10 -5.95 -8.27
C LEU A 389 -17.08 -6.65 -9.25
N PRO A 390 -16.78 -7.86 -9.77
CA PRO A 390 -17.75 -8.59 -10.59
C PRO A 390 -19.06 -8.85 -9.86
N ILE A 391 -19.00 -9.14 -8.54
CA ILE A 391 -20.18 -9.35 -7.70
C ILE A 391 -20.97 -8.05 -7.56
N THR A 392 -20.27 -6.92 -7.35
CA THR A 392 -20.90 -5.60 -7.26
C THR A 392 -21.69 -5.29 -8.53
N VAL A 393 -21.09 -5.48 -9.69
CA VAL A 393 -21.75 -5.27 -10.99
C VAL A 393 -22.95 -6.19 -11.16
N SER A 394 -22.83 -7.45 -10.76
CA SER A 394 -23.94 -8.42 -10.82
C SER A 394 -25.14 -8.04 -9.93
N VAL A 395 -24.89 -7.46 -8.74
CA VAL A 395 -25.93 -7.02 -7.80
C VAL A 395 -26.73 -5.83 -8.34
N PHE A 396 -26.07 -4.88 -9.02
CA PHE A 396 -26.73 -3.65 -9.49
C PHE A 396 -27.10 -3.70 -10.98
N GLY A 397 -26.74 -4.75 -11.70
CA GLY A 397 -26.89 -4.87 -13.15
C GLY A 397 -25.95 -3.93 -13.93
N ASP A 398 -26.11 -3.94 -15.25
CA ASP A 398 -25.24 -3.17 -16.16
C ASP A 398 -25.55 -1.66 -16.18
N GLN A 399 -26.36 -1.17 -15.26
CA GLN A 399 -26.71 0.24 -15.19
C GLN A 399 -25.78 0.98 -14.22
N MET A 400 -25.23 2.12 -14.68
CA MET A 400 -24.40 2.98 -13.85
C MET A 400 -25.24 3.84 -12.92
N LEU A 401 -25.88 3.18 -11.95
CA LEU A 401 -26.64 3.85 -10.90
C LEU A 401 -25.68 4.53 -9.90
N PRO A 402 -26.09 5.59 -9.20
CA PRO A 402 -25.29 6.20 -8.13
C PRO A 402 -24.82 5.18 -7.08
N LEU A 403 -25.68 4.23 -6.71
CA LEU A 403 -25.36 3.16 -5.75
C LEU A 403 -24.29 2.19 -6.26
N THR A 404 -24.21 1.93 -7.57
CA THR A 404 -23.14 1.11 -8.17
C THR A 404 -21.77 1.76 -7.93
N ALA A 405 -21.63 3.06 -8.23
CA ALA A 405 -20.40 3.78 -8.00
C ALA A 405 -20.01 3.86 -6.51
N ILE A 406 -21.00 4.11 -5.64
CA ILE A 406 -20.79 4.17 -4.19
C ILE A 406 -20.38 2.79 -3.65
N THR A 407 -21.01 1.69 -4.14
CA THR A 407 -20.66 0.34 -3.70
C THR A 407 -19.32 -0.12 -4.25
N THR A 408 -19.00 0.23 -5.50
CA THR A 408 -17.67 0.01 -6.08
C THR A 408 -16.60 0.73 -5.25
N ALA A 409 -16.82 2.00 -4.91
CA ALA A 409 -15.92 2.76 -4.03
C ALA A 409 -15.81 2.13 -2.64
N ALA A 410 -16.87 1.52 -2.13
CA ALA A 410 -16.88 0.83 -0.86
C ALA A 410 -16.03 -0.45 -0.91
N VAL A 411 -16.11 -1.23 -1.98
CA VAL A 411 -15.23 -2.38 -2.22
C VAL A 411 -13.77 -1.94 -2.26
N LEU A 412 -13.48 -0.94 -3.07
CA LEU A 412 -12.12 -0.41 -3.22
C LEU A 412 -11.56 0.15 -1.90
N GLY A 413 -12.33 0.99 -1.21
CA GLY A 413 -11.95 1.56 0.08
C GLY A 413 -11.82 0.53 1.20
N GLY A 414 -12.70 -0.49 1.21
CA GLY A 414 -12.64 -1.62 2.12
C GLY A 414 -11.40 -2.49 1.89
N SER A 415 -11.06 -2.74 0.62
CA SER A 415 -9.85 -3.46 0.24
C SER A 415 -8.59 -2.76 0.76
N VAL A 416 -8.49 -1.44 0.55
CA VAL A 416 -7.37 -0.64 1.08
C VAL A 416 -7.37 -0.60 2.60
N CYS A 417 -8.55 -0.48 3.24
CA CYS A 417 -8.64 -0.46 4.70
C CYS A 417 -8.16 -1.76 5.33
N GLY A 418 -8.62 -2.90 4.80
CA GLY A 418 -8.24 -4.23 5.28
C GLY A 418 -6.74 -4.48 5.10
N ASP A 419 -6.21 -4.08 3.97
CA ASP A 419 -4.80 -4.13 3.64
C ASP A 419 -3.97 -3.31 4.64
N HIS A 420 -4.30 -2.04 4.85
CA HIS A 420 -3.61 -1.14 5.80
C HIS A 420 -3.54 -1.66 7.23
N ILE A 421 -4.50 -2.44 7.69
CA ILE A 421 -4.49 -2.97 9.06
C ILE A 421 -4.00 -4.41 9.14
N SER A 422 -3.69 -5.04 8.00
CA SER A 422 -3.24 -6.42 7.93
C SER A 422 -1.73 -6.56 8.19
N PRO A 423 -1.30 -7.46 9.08
CA PRO A 423 0.12 -7.72 9.29
C PRO A 423 0.79 -8.51 8.15
N ILE A 424 0.02 -8.99 7.18
CA ILE A 424 0.53 -9.72 6.01
C ILE A 424 0.39 -8.90 4.72
N SER A 425 0.04 -7.61 4.83
CA SER A 425 -0.09 -6.70 3.70
C SER A 425 1.26 -6.37 3.08
N ASP A 426 1.30 -6.38 1.77
CA ASP A 426 2.47 -6.02 0.99
C ASP A 426 2.80 -4.52 1.12
N THR A 427 1.81 -3.61 1.06
CA THR A 427 2.03 -2.16 1.23
C THR A 427 2.47 -1.80 2.64
N THR A 428 1.88 -2.42 3.66
CA THR A 428 2.27 -2.23 5.07
C THR A 428 3.70 -2.74 5.33
N ILE A 429 4.10 -3.86 4.69
CA ILE A 429 5.48 -4.36 4.73
C ILE A 429 6.43 -3.37 4.06
N LEU A 430 6.08 -2.85 2.88
CA LEU A 430 6.91 -1.90 2.14
C LEU A 430 7.04 -0.55 2.87
N SER A 431 5.96 -0.06 3.48
CA SER A 431 5.94 1.16 4.27
C SER A 431 6.85 1.06 5.49
N SER A 432 6.79 -0.07 6.22
CA SER A 432 7.66 -0.33 7.36
C SER A 432 9.13 -0.45 6.95
N THR A 433 9.39 -1.11 5.82
CA THR A 433 10.74 -1.25 5.24
C THR A 433 11.29 0.11 4.80
N GLY A 434 10.51 0.91 4.09
CA GLY A 434 10.88 2.25 3.65
C GLY A 434 11.19 3.19 4.83
N ALA A 435 10.36 3.15 5.86
CA ALA A 435 10.55 3.92 7.08
C ALA A 435 11.70 3.36 7.97
N GLY A 436 12.08 2.11 7.78
CA GLY A 436 13.08 1.43 8.61
C GLY A 436 12.60 1.18 10.03
N CYS A 437 11.34 0.83 10.22
CA CYS A 437 10.77 0.45 11.51
C CYS A 437 10.44 -1.05 11.57
N ASN A 438 10.22 -1.56 12.78
CA ASN A 438 9.72 -2.92 12.94
C ASN A 438 8.31 -3.02 12.37
N HIS A 439 8.09 -4.00 11.48
CA HIS A 439 6.83 -4.19 10.79
C HIS A 439 5.64 -4.36 11.73
N ILE A 440 5.76 -5.18 12.78
CA ILE A 440 4.66 -5.41 13.74
C ILE A 440 4.36 -4.15 14.55
N ASN A 441 5.37 -3.35 14.91
CA ASN A 441 5.16 -2.07 15.59
C ASN A 441 4.37 -1.10 14.69
N HIS A 442 4.70 -1.08 13.39
CA HIS A 442 3.94 -0.29 12.41
C HIS A 442 2.48 -0.75 12.33
N VAL A 443 2.22 -2.04 12.14
CA VAL A 443 0.86 -2.61 12.13
C VAL A 443 0.09 -2.24 13.39
N GLU A 444 0.66 -2.46 14.59
CA GLU A 444 0.00 -2.17 15.87
C GLU A 444 -0.35 -0.71 16.08
N THR A 445 0.48 0.20 15.58
CA THR A 445 0.24 1.65 15.66
C THR A 445 -0.77 2.10 14.63
N GLN A 446 -0.68 1.65 13.37
CA GLN A 446 -1.56 2.00 12.28
C GLN A 446 -2.97 1.43 12.44
N MET A 447 -3.09 0.20 12.92
CA MET A 447 -4.39 -0.49 13.11
C MET A 447 -5.37 0.36 13.92
N GLN A 448 -4.90 1.06 14.96
CA GLN A 448 -5.76 1.90 15.79
C GLN A 448 -6.35 3.08 15.00
N TYR A 449 -5.57 3.66 14.09
CA TYR A 449 -6.01 4.74 13.20
C TYR A 449 -6.94 4.20 12.10
N GLY A 450 -6.54 3.10 11.48
CA GLY A 450 -7.33 2.43 10.44
C GLY A 450 -8.71 2.01 10.92
N LEU A 451 -8.83 1.43 12.12
CA LEU A 451 -10.12 1.02 12.70
C LEU A 451 -11.04 2.21 13.00
N VAL A 452 -10.50 3.34 13.48
CA VAL A 452 -11.28 4.56 13.69
C VAL A 452 -11.81 5.09 12.35
N VAL A 453 -10.93 5.17 11.34
CA VAL A 453 -11.31 5.60 9.99
C VAL A 453 -12.31 4.63 9.37
N ALA A 454 -12.14 3.32 9.56
CA ALA A 454 -13.08 2.30 9.10
C ALA A 454 -14.48 2.50 9.70
N ALA A 455 -14.57 2.71 11.02
CA ALA A 455 -15.85 2.95 11.69
C ALA A 455 -16.55 4.22 11.16
N ILE A 456 -15.82 5.31 10.95
CA ILE A 456 -16.34 6.53 10.34
C ILE A 456 -16.81 6.24 8.91
N THR A 457 -16.02 5.48 8.12
CA THR A 457 -16.32 5.15 6.73
C THR A 457 -17.59 4.31 6.60
N VAL A 458 -17.83 3.35 7.51
CA VAL A 458 -19.08 2.59 7.55
C VAL A 458 -20.28 3.54 7.71
N VAL A 459 -20.20 4.51 8.62
CA VAL A 459 -21.26 5.52 8.79
C VAL A 459 -21.44 6.35 7.51
N CYS A 460 -20.35 6.74 6.84
CA CYS A 460 -20.42 7.46 5.56
C CYS A 460 -21.17 6.66 4.50
N TYR A 461 -20.86 5.35 4.36
CA TYR A 461 -21.53 4.50 3.38
C TYR A 461 -23.00 4.24 3.73
N LEU A 462 -23.36 4.09 5.00
CA LEU A 462 -24.77 4.00 5.42
C LEU A 462 -25.52 5.29 5.06
N VAL A 463 -24.99 6.45 5.43
CA VAL A 463 -25.60 7.75 5.10
C VAL A 463 -25.76 7.91 3.59
N SER A 464 -24.72 7.62 2.82
CA SER A 464 -24.77 7.74 1.35
C SER A 464 -25.75 6.74 0.73
N GLY A 465 -25.83 5.52 1.25
CA GLY A 465 -26.78 4.53 0.79
C GLY A 465 -28.23 4.97 1.02
N PHE A 466 -28.55 5.45 2.22
CA PHE A 466 -29.92 5.91 2.54
C PHE A 466 -30.31 7.21 1.84
N THR A 467 -29.36 8.13 1.64
CA THR A 467 -29.63 9.43 1.03
C THR A 467 -29.39 9.45 -0.49
N SER A 468 -28.78 8.41 -1.05
CA SER A 468 -28.25 8.36 -2.42
C SER A 468 -27.37 9.56 -2.76
N SER A 469 -26.72 10.17 -1.75
CA SER A 469 -25.92 11.37 -1.86
C SER A 469 -24.49 11.14 -1.35
N THR A 470 -23.52 11.20 -2.25
CA THR A 470 -22.08 11.14 -1.94
C THR A 470 -21.66 12.27 -1.00
N MET A 471 -22.17 13.47 -1.23
CA MET A 471 -21.82 14.64 -0.44
C MET A 471 -22.29 14.53 1.02
N ALA A 472 -23.48 13.94 1.25
CA ALA A 472 -23.99 13.71 2.61
C ALA A 472 -23.06 12.80 3.42
N GLY A 473 -22.62 11.69 2.83
CA GLY A 473 -21.65 10.80 3.45
C GLY A 473 -20.32 11.48 3.76
N PHE A 474 -19.80 12.26 2.81
CA PHE A 474 -18.54 12.98 2.98
C PHE A 474 -18.61 14.00 4.13
N VAL A 475 -19.67 14.81 4.18
CA VAL A 475 -19.86 15.83 5.24
C VAL A 475 -19.98 15.18 6.61
N VAL A 476 -20.75 14.10 6.74
CA VAL A 476 -20.89 13.37 7.99
C VAL A 476 -19.52 12.79 8.43
N GLY A 477 -18.79 12.18 7.50
CA GLY A 477 -17.45 11.65 7.77
C GLY A 477 -16.48 12.72 8.25
N ALA A 478 -16.45 13.87 7.59
CA ALA A 478 -15.60 15.00 7.98
C ALA A 478 -15.93 15.51 9.39
N ILE A 479 -17.23 15.65 9.72
CA ILE A 479 -17.66 16.07 11.07
C ILE A 479 -17.23 15.05 12.13
N LEU A 480 -17.45 13.76 11.88
CA LEU A 480 -17.09 12.70 12.82
C LEU A 480 -15.56 12.64 13.03
N LEU A 481 -14.78 12.77 11.95
CA LEU A 481 -13.33 12.74 12.00
C LEU A 481 -12.76 13.91 12.81
N VAL A 482 -13.21 15.13 12.50
CA VAL A 482 -12.80 16.34 13.24
C VAL A 482 -13.22 16.24 14.71
N GLY A 483 -14.47 15.84 14.97
CA GLY A 483 -14.98 15.63 16.32
C GLY A 483 -14.16 14.64 17.13
N PHE A 484 -13.80 13.49 16.50
CA PHE A 484 -12.97 12.47 17.14
C PHE A 484 -11.59 13.02 17.54
N ILE A 485 -10.89 13.67 16.61
CA ILE A 485 -9.54 14.21 16.89
C ILE A 485 -9.57 15.32 17.94
N LEU A 486 -10.58 16.20 17.91
CA LEU A 486 -10.72 17.23 18.92
C LEU A 486 -11.03 16.62 20.31
N CYS A 487 -11.82 15.56 20.38
CA CYS A 487 -12.07 14.80 21.60
C CYS A 487 -10.77 14.20 22.14
N MET A 488 -9.99 13.50 21.29
CA MET A 488 -8.70 12.94 21.68
C MET A 488 -7.73 14.01 22.18
N LYS A 489 -7.66 15.16 21.53
CA LYS A 489 -6.84 16.29 21.96
C LYS A 489 -7.22 16.75 23.37
N ARG A 490 -8.50 16.90 23.67
CA ARG A 490 -8.98 17.29 25.03
C ARG A 490 -8.63 16.23 26.08
N VAL A 491 -8.85 14.94 25.79
CA VAL A 491 -8.56 13.84 26.70
C VAL A 491 -7.08 13.81 27.09
N TYR A 492 -6.19 14.06 26.15
CA TYR A 492 -4.75 14.02 26.41
C TYR A 492 -4.21 15.31 27.03
N GLN A 493 -4.79 16.48 26.72
CA GLN A 493 -4.44 17.74 27.40
C GLN A 493 -4.85 17.79 28.88
N GLN A 494 -5.86 17.02 29.29
CA GLN A 494 -6.27 16.91 30.70
C GLN A 494 -5.41 15.94 31.50
N ARG A 495 -4.58 15.13 30.85
CA ARG A 495 -3.69 14.13 31.47
C ARG A 495 -2.23 14.58 31.58
N GLU A 496 -1.87 15.70 30.97
CA GLU A 496 -0.61 16.44 31.12
C GLU A 496 -0.76 17.53 32.16
#